data_dfc2ebabb3690bed6365e8fd4c791209
#
_entry.id   dfc2ebabb3690bed6365e8fd4c791209
#
_cell.length_a   1.000
_cell.length_b   1.000
_cell.length_c   1.000
_cell.angle_alpha   90.00
_cell.angle_beta   90.00
_cell.angle_gamma   90.00
#
_symmetry.space_group_name_H-M   'P 1'
#
loop_
_entity.id
_entity.type
_entity.pdbx_description
1 polymer ?
#
loop_
_entity_poly.entity_id
_entity_poly.type
_entity_poly.pdbx_seq_one_letter_code
_entity_poly.pdbx_strand_id
1 'polypeptide(L)'
;MKRLFAVMLLIALLLSAGSTVFAAPLKTPETAAQTAAQYLLENVPSPGVDHAAVVVALARGGYEVPTGYFSTYYNALAARLQQAGGVLSRTRYQDYSEAILALTAIGRDPRSVCGYDLTVPLGNYLETVKGGLRGDVFALLALDCGAYEIPSDPSADVAATRELYVNFILNRQLSDGGWSFSGDASTPQATALALQALSAYEKRAGVRGAVMLGIDCLASLQGYAGGYGSAQADAEALLALAALGIPATDTRFLKNASGIPDSLVGYCLPNGGFRHIEQADLPTTALALQALVATAHGNLFNMGVPAKQSGEMDPGVRPSERTAPETTFQDVVRHPNRAAIEELASY
;
A
#
# COMPACT_ATOMS: atom_id res chain seq x y z
N MET A 1 -71.68 8.12 19.14
CA MET A 1 -71.02 7.56 17.98
C MET A 1 -70.23 8.58 17.14
N LYS A 2 -70.80 9.73 16.74
CA LYS A 2 -70.09 10.71 15.89
C LYS A 2 -68.83 11.33 16.54
N ARG A 3 -68.79 11.50 17.87
CA ARG A 3 -67.60 12.04 18.60
C ARG A 3 -66.46 11.03 18.75
N LEU A 4 -66.78 9.74 18.85
CA LEU A 4 -65.76 8.67 18.88
C LEU A 4 -65.06 8.48 17.52
N PHE A 5 -65.83 8.64 16.42
CA PHE A 5 -65.28 8.58 15.05
C PHE A 5 -64.33 9.76 14.71
N ALA A 6 -64.67 10.95 15.24
CA ALA A 6 -63.81 12.13 15.05
C ALA A 6 -62.47 12.00 15.81
N VAL A 7 -62.48 11.44 17.01
CA VAL A 7 -61.26 11.21 17.78
C VAL A 7 -60.40 10.10 17.17
N MET A 8 -60.99 9.01 16.65
CA MET A 8 -60.23 7.99 15.90
C MET A 8 -59.64 8.51 14.62
N LEU A 9 -60.32 9.40 13.88
CA LEU A 9 -59.79 10.02 12.67
C LEU A 9 -58.64 10.96 12.99
N LEU A 10 -58.68 11.70 14.11
CA LEU A 10 -57.62 12.61 14.54
C LEU A 10 -56.35 11.82 14.99
N ILE A 11 -56.53 10.68 15.64
CA ILE A 11 -55.41 9.79 16.03
C ILE A 11 -54.80 9.13 14.81
N ALA A 12 -55.60 8.72 13.82
CA ALA A 12 -55.08 8.19 12.55
C ALA A 12 -54.31 9.24 11.72
N LEU A 13 -54.75 10.53 11.78
CA LEU A 13 -54.00 11.63 11.13
C LEU A 13 -52.71 11.98 11.87
N LEU A 14 -52.64 11.85 13.18
CA LEU A 14 -51.44 12.07 14.00
C LEU A 14 -50.43 10.92 13.89
N LEU A 15 -50.87 9.70 13.57
CA LEU A 15 -50.01 8.56 13.27
C LEU A 15 -49.48 8.56 11.83
N SER A 16 -50.06 9.35 10.94
CA SER A 16 -49.58 9.59 9.59
C SER A 16 -48.62 10.82 9.45
N ALA A 17 -48.29 11.48 10.57
CA ALA A 17 -47.17 12.43 10.64
C ALA A 17 -45.90 11.64 10.36
N GLY A 18 -45.57 11.58 9.09
CA GLY A 18 -44.55 10.75 8.48
C GLY A 18 -43.27 10.76 9.29
N SER A 19 -42.84 9.59 9.66
CA SER A 19 -41.43 9.37 9.82
C SER A 19 -40.80 9.83 8.53
N THR A 20 -40.30 11.06 8.49
CA THR A 20 -39.34 11.49 7.49
C THR A 20 -38.15 10.55 7.74
N VAL A 21 -38.12 9.47 7.00
CA VAL A 21 -36.89 8.71 6.83
C VAL A 21 -35.94 9.73 6.22
N PHE A 22 -35.17 10.41 7.04
CA PHE A 22 -33.99 11.11 6.59
C PHE A 22 -33.14 10.04 5.94
N ALA A 23 -33.16 9.95 4.62
CA ALA A 23 -32.18 9.19 3.91
C ALA A 23 -30.83 9.64 4.43
N ALA A 24 -30.06 8.72 4.99
CA ALA A 24 -28.71 9.05 5.41
C ALA A 24 -28.02 9.75 4.22
N PRO A 25 -27.33 10.86 4.45
CA PRO A 25 -26.68 11.58 3.37
C PRO A 25 -25.82 10.57 2.61
N LEU A 26 -25.93 10.60 1.28
CA LEU A 26 -25.10 9.76 0.41
C LEU A 26 -23.64 10.06 0.77
N LYS A 27 -22.89 9.03 1.15
CA LYS A 27 -21.46 9.19 1.44
C LYS A 27 -20.76 9.60 0.15
N THR A 28 -20.00 10.68 0.22
CA THR A 28 -19.10 11.08 -0.87
C THR A 28 -17.73 10.44 -0.66
N PRO A 29 -16.88 10.36 -1.70
CA PRO A 29 -15.50 9.89 -1.54
C PRO A 29 -14.73 10.61 -0.41
N GLU A 30 -14.94 11.92 -0.25
CA GLU A 30 -14.28 12.74 0.77
C GLU A 30 -14.77 12.38 2.18
N THR A 31 -16.09 12.24 2.38
CA THR A 31 -16.64 11.84 3.68
C THR A 31 -16.29 10.39 4.04
N ALA A 32 -16.22 9.51 3.04
CA ALA A 32 -15.78 8.13 3.22
C ALA A 32 -14.29 8.07 3.62
N ALA A 33 -13.45 8.89 3.01
CA ALA A 33 -12.03 8.99 3.36
C ALA A 33 -11.82 9.48 4.80
N GLN A 34 -12.55 10.53 5.23
CA GLN A 34 -12.47 11.03 6.59
C GLN A 34 -12.90 10.00 7.63
N THR A 35 -14.03 9.33 7.39
CA THR A 35 -14.52 8.28 8.32
C THR A 35 -13.62 7.05 8.33
N ALA A 36 -12.98 6.71 7.20
CA ALA A 36 -11.99 5.65 7.13
C ALA A 36 -10.72 5.98 7.94
N ALA A 37 -10.23 7.21 7.82
CA ALA A 37 -9.09 7.67 8.61
C ALA A 37 -9.39 7.60 10.13
N GLN A 38 -10.56 8.06 10.55
CA GLN A 38 -11.00 7.95 11.94
C GLN A 38 -11.10 6.48 12.39
N TYR A 39 -11.73 5.61 11.58
CA TYR A 39 -11.81 4.17 11.86
C TYR A 39 -10.42 3.55 12.06
N LEU A 40 -9.45 3.88 11.18
CA LEU A 40 -8.10 3.36 11.30
C LEU A 40 -7.41 3.83 12.59
N LEU A 41 -7.56 5.09 12.97
CA LEU A 41 -6.98 5.62 14.21
C LEU A 41 -7.60 4.99 15.46
N GLU A 42 -8.90 4.76 15.46
CA GLU A 42 -9.60 4.11 16.58
C GLU A 42 -9.23 2.64 16.75
N ASN A 43 -9.00 1.91 15.63
CA ASN A 43 -8.70 0.48 15.66
C ASN A 43 -7.19 0.18 15.65
N VAL A 44 -6.34 1.16 15.31
CA VAL A 44 -4.87 1.08 15.36
C VAL A 44 -4.32 2.28 16.11
N PRO A 45 -4.61 2.42 17.42
CA PRO A 45 -4.12 3.56 18.19
C PRO A 45 -2.60 3.56 18.40
N SER A 46 -1.96 2.40 18.21
CA SER A 46 -0.51 2.19 18.36
C SER A 46 -0.02 1.32 17.21
N PRO A 47 0.47 1.91 16.10
CA PRO A 47 0.84 1.14 14.91
C PRO A 47 2.10 0.31 15.14
N GLY A 48 2.01 -1.00 14.88
CA GLY A 48 3.13 -1.93 14.83
C GLY A 48 3.61 -2.17 13.39
N VAL A 49 4.56 -3.09 13.23
CA VAL A 49 5.21 -3.40 11.93
C VAL A 49 4.20 -3.78 10.84
N ASP A 50 3.14 -4.50 11.19
CA ASP A 50 2.12 -4.98 10.25
C ASP A 50 1.13 -3.88 9.80
N HIS A 51 1.30 -2.65 10.29
CA HIS A 51 0.40 -1.53 9.98
C HIS A 51 0.98 -0.54 8.94
N ALA A 52 1.93 -0.99 8.11
CA ALA A 52 2.56 -0.16 7.08
C ALA A 52 1.53 0.53 6.17
N ALA A 53 0.52 -0.20 5.70
CA ALA A 53 -0.53 0.35 4.83
C ALA A 53 -1.36 1.45 5.51
N VAL A 54 -1.64 1.31 6.81
CA VAL A 54 -2.33 2.33 7.62
C VAL A 54 -1.48 3.60 7.73
N VAL A 55 -0.19 3.42 8.02
CA VAL A 55 0.76 4.54 8.12
C VAL A 55 0.87 5.30 6.79
N VAL A 56 0.99 4.58 5.66
CA VAL A 56 0.99 5.21 4.32
C VAL A 56 -0.29 5.99 4.08
N ALA A 57 -1.46 5.39 4.34
CA ALA A 57 -2.76 6.02 4.10
C ALA A 57 -2.91 7.33 4.88
N LEU A 58 -2.62 7.31 6.19
CA LEU A 58 -2.76 8.47 7.06
C LEU A 58 -1.73 9.56 6.76
N ALA A 59 -0.46 9.19 6.54
CA ALA A 59 0.60 10.15 6.24
C ALA A 59 0.39 10.82 4.87
N ARG A 60 0.07 10.05 3.83
CA ARG A 60 -0.13 10.58 2.47
C ARG A 60 -1.42 11.37 2.33
N GLY A 61 -2.44 11.04 3.12
CA GLY A 61 -3.68 11.81 3.19
C GLY A 61 -3.57 13.10 4.02
N GLY A 62 -2.47 13.31 4.74
CA GLY A 62 -2.27 14.48 5.60
C GLY A 62 -3.26 14.53 6.78
N TYR A 63 -3.74 13.37 7.25
CA TYR A 63 -4.66 13.31 8.38
C TYR A 63 -3.97 13.65 9.68
N GLU A 64 -4.68 14.37 10.56
CA GLU A 64 -4.22 14.61 11.92
C GLU A 64 -4.16 13.30 12.69
N VAL A 65 -3.00 13.01 13.27
CA VAL A 65 -2.75 11.80 14.06
C VAL A 65 -2.29 12.19 15.48
N PRO A 66 -2.49 11.34 16.49
CA PRO A 66 -1.97 11.59 17.83
C PRO A 66 -0.45 11.83 17.82
N THR A 67 0.00 12.70 18.72
CA THR A 67 1.44 13.00 18.88
C THR A 67 2.24 11.71 19.08
N GLY A 68 3.30 11.53 18.29
CA GLY A 68 4.13 10.33 18.36
C GLY A 68 3.60 9.11 17.61
N TYR A 69 2.45 9.18 16.94
CA TYR A 69 1.85 8.04 16.23
C TYR A 69 2.82 7.40 15.22
N PHE A 70 3.40 8.20 14.35
CA PHE A 70 4.37 7.71 13.36
C PHE A 70 5.70 7.27 13.98
N SER A 71 6.12 7.92 15.07
CA SER A 71 7.28 7.47 15.84
C SER A 71 7.06 6.12 16.49
N THR A 72 5.83 5.80 16.91
CA THR A 72 5.47 4.47 17.45
C THR A 72 5.69 3.39 16.39
N TYR A 73 5.23 3.62 15.16
CA TYR A 73 5.51 2.69 14.04
C TYR A 73 7.01 2.51 13.80
N TYR A 74 7.76 3.63 13.70
CA TYR A 74 9.21 3.59 13.50
C TYR A 74 9.92 2.80 14.60
N ASN A 75 9.56 3.05 15.86
CA ASN A 75 10.19 2.37 17.01
C ASN A 75 9.86 0.88 17.03
N ALA A 76 8.62 0.48 16.68
CA ALA A 76 8.24 -0.92 16.56
C ALA A 76 9.05 -1.65 15.47
N LEU A 77 9.22 -1.01 14.31
CA LEU A 77 10.02 -1.54 13.21
C LEU A 77 11.51 -1.63 13.60
N ALA A 78 12.06 -0.58 14.21
CA ALA A 78 13.43 -0.53 14.68
C ALA A 78 13.72 -1.63 15.72
N ALA A 79 12.84 -1.81 16.69
CA ALA A 79 12.94 -2.87 17.70
C ALA A 79 12.90 -4.27 17.05
N ARG A 80 12.01 -4.47 16.08
CA ARG A 80 11.92 -5.73 15.33
C ARG A 80 13.22 -6.05 14.59
N LEU A 81 13.79 -5.05 13.89
CA LEU A 81 15.07 -5.21 13.18
C LEU A 81 16.23 -5.51 14.12
N GLN A 82 16.34 -4.80 15.25
CA GLN A 82 17.37 -5.06 16.26
C GLN A 82 17.28 -6.48 16.82
N GLN A 83 16.08 -6.93 17.18
CA GLN A 83 15.84 -8.29 17.68
C GLN A 83 16.20 -9.38 16.65
N ALA A 84 15.99 -9.09 15.36
CA ALA A 84 16.20 -10.05 14.27
C ALA A 84 17.55 -9.87 13.54
N GLY A 85 18.47 -9.06 14.08
CA GLY A 85 19.76 -8.80 13.43
C GLY A 85 19.66 -8.16 12.05
N GLY A 86 18.67 -7.28 11.83
CA GLY A 86 18.43 -6.58 10.57
C GLY A 86 17.50 -7.32 9.60
N VAL A 87 17.06 -8.54 9.93
CA VAL A 87 16.20 -9.34 9.04
C VAL A 87 14.74 -9.10 9.39
N LEU A 88 13.99 -8.43 8.52
CA LEU A 88 12.55 -8.22 8.68
C LEU A 88 11.75 -9.49 8.33
N SER A 89 12.08 -10.10 7.20
CA SER A 89 11.50 -11.36 6.73
C SER A 89 12.52 -12.17 5.94
N ARG A 90 12.47 -13.50 6.07
CA ARG A 90 13.34 -14.42 5.31
C ARG A 90 12.68 -14.95 4.04
N THR A 91 11.37 -14.80 3.91
CA THR A 91 10.57 -15.43 2.84
C THR A 91 9.62 -14.47 2.15
N ARG A 92 9.27 -13.36 2.80
CA ARG A 92 8.33 -12.36 2.29
C ARG A 92 9.06 -11.04 2.08
N TYR A 93 9.71 -10.90 0.94
CA TYR A 93 10.45 -9.67 0.59
C TYR A 93 9.53 -8.46 0.42
N GLN A 94 8.24 -8.68 0.16
CA GLN A 94 7.22 -7.64 0.18
C GLN A 94 7.18 -6.87 1.51
N ASP A 95 7.48 -7.53 2.65
CA ASP A 95 7.50 -6.88 3.97
C ASP A 95 8.51 -5.73 4.03
N TYR A 96 9.67 -5.88 3.35
CA TYR A 96 10.65 -4.78 3.19
C TYR A 96 10.08 -3.64 2.34
N SER A 97 9.43 -3.97 1.23
CA SER A 97 8.82 -2.98 0.35
C SER A 97 7.75 -2.15 1.06
N GLU A 98 6.87 -2.80 1.82
CA GLU A 98 5.83 -2.13 2.60
C GLU A 98 6.43 -1.23 3.69
N ALA A 99 7.48 -1.68 4.37
CA ALA A 99 8.19 -0.89 5.37
C ALA A 99 8.88 0.34 4.74
N ILE A 100 9.52 0.18 3.57
CA ILE A 100 10.13 1.28 2.82
C ILE A 100 9.08 2.33 2.44
N LEU A 101 7.94 1.90 1.90
CA LEU A 101 6.82 2.79 1.56
C LEU A 101 6.33 3.58 2.77
N ALA A 102 6.14 2.91 3.91
CA ALA A 102 5.66 3.54 5.13
C ALA A 102 6.70 4.54 5.71
N LEU A 103 7.97 4.15 5.76
CA LEU A 103 9.03 5.03 6.23
C LEU A 103 9.17 6.27 5.35
N THR A 104 9.16 6.10 4.03
CA THR A 104 9.22 7.21 3.08
C THR A 104 8.02 8.14 3.24
N ALA A 105 6.82 7.59 3.43
CA ALA A 105 5.60 8.37 3.64
C ALA A 105 5.64 9.26 4.88
N ILE A 106 6.31 8.81 5.95
CA ILE A 106 6.49 9.60 7.20
C ILE A 106 7.79 10.40 7.22
N GLY A 107 8.50 10.52 6.09
CA GLY A 107 9.74 11.31 5.97
C GLY A 107 10.97 10.68 6.63
N ARG A 108 10.96 9.36 6.90
CA ARG A 108 12.10 8.62 7.44
C ARG A 108 12.86 7.91 6.32
N ASP A 109 14.20 7.90 6.43
CA ASP A 109 15.05 7.22 5.45
C ASP A 109 15.10 5.70 5.71
N PRO A 110 14.55 4.86 4.82
CA PRO A 110 14.57 3.39 4.99
C PRO A 110 15.97 2.78 4.90
N ARG A 111 16.96 3.54 4.41
CA ARG A 111 18.35 3.10 4.29
C ARG A 111 19.14 3.25 5.60
N SER A 112 18.51 3.79 6.66
CA SER A 112 19.16 4.02 7.94
C SER A 112 18.20 3.82 9.11
N VAL A 113 17.68 2.59 9.26
CA VAL A 113 16.81 2.22 10.38
C VAL A 113 17.62 1.48 11.43
N CYS A 114 18.03 2.18 12.49
CA CYS A 114 18.92 1.61 13.51
C CYS A 114 20.20 0.95 12.96
N GLY A 115 20.76 1.52 11.90
CA GLY A 115 21.98 1.04 11.24
C GLY A 115 21.72 -0.05 10.17
N TYR A 116 20.47 -0.38 9.88
CA TYR A 116 20.11 -1.31 8.81
C TYR A 116 19.53 -0.57 7.62
N ASP A 117 19.90 -1.02 6.42
CA ASP A 117 19.35 -0.55 5.15
C ASP A 117 18.30 -1.57 4.65
N LEU A 118 17.02 -1.15 4.65
CA LEU A 118 15.91 -2.01 4.23
C LEU A 118 15.81 -2.15 2.71
N THR A 119 16.57 -1.36 1.93
CA THR A 119 16.57 -1.49 0.48
C THR A 119 17.50 -2.59 -0.01
N VAL A 120 18.50 -3.01 0.79
CA VAL A 120 19.47 -4.07 0.42
C VAL A 120 18.79 -5.37 0.01
N PRO A 121 17.81 -5.91 0.74
CA PRO A 121 17.15 -7.16 0.33
C PRO A 121 16.50 -7.07 -1.06
N LEU A 122 16.02 -5.89 -1.47
CA LEU A 122 15.46 -5.68 -2.81
C LEU A 122 16.55 -5.67 -3.91
N GLY A 123 17.82 -5.74 -3.55
CA GLY A 123 18.95 -6.00 -4.46
C GLY A 123 19.07 -7.47 -4.85
N ASN A 124 18.38 -8.39 -4.16
CA ASN A 124 18.33 -9.82 -4.48
C ASN A 124 17.13 -10.14 -5.37
N TYR A 125 17.36 -10.20 -6.69
CA TYR A 125 16.28 -10.40 -7.66
C TYR A 125 15.54 -11.71 -7.44
N LEU A 126 16.26 -12.84 -7.29
CA LEU A 126 15.64 -14.16 -7.21
C LEU A 126 14.77 -14.31 -5.95
N GLU A 127 15.20 -13.75 -4.82
CA GLU A 127 14.41 -13.81 -3.59
C GLU A 127 13.16 -12.91 -3.69
N THR A 128 13.29 -11.74 -4.31
CA THR A 128 12.16 -10.81 -4.47
C THR A 128 11.07 -11.40 -5.36
N VAL A 129 11.43 -11.98 -6.51
CA VAL A 129 10.45 -12.51 -7.46
C VAL A 129 9.81 -13.83 -7.03
N LYS A 130 10.28 -14.49 -5.96
CA LYS A 130 9.55 -15.59 -5.31
C LYS A 130 8.15 -15.20 -4.86
N GLY A 131 7.93 -13.92 -4.53
CA GLY A 131 6.62 -13.34 -4.25
C GLY A 131 5.70 -13.22 -5.48
N GLY A 132 6.15 -13.67 -6.66
CA GLY A 132 5.43 -13.56 -7.92
C GLY A 132 5.23 -12.11 -8.35
N LEU A 133 4.18 -11.83 -9.12
CA LEU A 133 3.89 -10.49 -9.63
C LEU A 133 3.78 -9.44 -8.50
N ARG A 134 3.19 -9.80 -7.37
CA ARG A 134 3.03 -8.89 -6.23
C ARG A 134 4.38 -8.50 -5.61
N GLY A 135 5.27 -9.46 -5.41
CA GLY A 135 6.61 -9.20 -4.87
C GLY A 135 7.40 -8.23 -5.74
N ASP A 136 7.35 -8.45 -7.04
CA ASP A 136 8.04 -7.65 -8.06
C ASP A 136 7.50 -6.21 -8.14
N VAL A 137 6.17 -6.08 -8.20
CA VAL A 137 5.49 -4.78 -8.24
C VAL A 137 5.82 -3.96 -6.98
N PHE A 138 5.70 -4.56 -5.79
CA PHE A 138 5.98 -3.86 -4.54
C PHE A 138 7.46 -3.47 -4.41
N ALA A 139 8.39 -4.26 -4.96
CA ALA A 139 9.81 -3.89 -5.00
C ALA A 139 10.03 -2.63 -5.85
N LEU A 140 9.43 -2.55 -7.05
CA LEU A 140 9.50 -1.35 -7.88
C LEU A 140 8.87 -0.13 -7.19
N LEU A 141 7.65 -0.27 -6.65
CA LEU A 141 6.97 0.82 -5.95
C LEU A 141 7.81 1.35 -4.77
N ALA A 142 8.43 0.45 -4.00
CA ALA A 142 9.28 0.81 -2.87
C ALA A 142 10.57 1.50 -3.30
N LEU A 143 11.23 1.02 -4.37
CA LEU A 143 12.46 1.63 -4.88
C LEU A 143 12.19 2.98 -5.56
N ASP A 144 11.05 3.12 -6.21
CA ASP A 144 10.71 4.32 -6.98
C ASP A 144 10.08 5.41 -6.13
N CYS A 145 9.39 5.09 -5.02
CA CYS A 145 8.70 6.07 -4.19
C CYS A 145 9.60 7.20 -3.68
N GLY A 146 10.86 6.90 -3.39
CA GLY A 146 11.91 7.83 -2.99
C GLY A 146 13.08 7.89 -3.97
N ALA A 147 12.93 7.37 -5.19
CA ALA A 147 14.00 7.26 -6.19
C ALA A 147 15.28 6.61 -5.62
N TYR A 148 15.12 5.56 -4.80
CA TYR A 148 16.25 4.86 -4.17
C TYR A 148 17.07 4.11 -5.22
N GLU A 149 18.38 4.19 -5.12
CA GLU A 149 19.26 3.29 -5.86
C GLU A 149 19.06 1.85 -5.35
N ILE A 150 19.22 0.86 -6.25
CA ILE A 150 19.19 -0.54 -5.84
C ILE A 150 20.58 -0.87 -5.30
N PRO A 151 20.73 -1.15 -4.01
CA PRO A 151 22.03 -1.47 -3.44
C PRO A 151 22.46 -2.88 -3.87
N SER A 152 23.76 -3.12 -3.82
CA SER A 152 24.31 -4.47 -3.97
C SER A 152 23.96 -5.30 -2.73
N ASP A 153 23.33 -6.45 -2.93
CA ASP A 153 23.19 -7.48 -1.91
C ASP A 153 24.30 -8.51 -2.11
N PRO A 154 25.26 -8.64 -1.18
CA PRO A 154 26.35 -9.61 -1.29
C PRO A 154 25.88 -11.08 -1.33
N SER A 155 24.64 -11.35 -0.88
CA SER A 155 24.05 -12.70 -0.89
C SER A 155 23.29 -13.03 -2.16
N ALA A 156 23.15 -12.07 -3.09
CA ALA A 156 22.35 -12.24 -4.29
C ALA A 156 23.09 -13.05 -5.37
N ASP A 157 22.51 -14.15 -5.81
CA ASP A 157 22.96 -14.89 -6.99
C ASP A 157 22.75 -14.09 -8.27
N VAL A 158 21.67 -13.29 -8.31
CA VAL A 158 21.34 -12.37 -9.40
C VAL A 158 21.04 -11.00 -8.81
N ALA A 159 21.93 -10.04 -9.09
CA ALA A 159 21.73 -8.65 -8.69
C ALA A 159 20.48 -8.08 -9.37
N ALA A 160 19.61 -7.46 -8.60
CA ALA A 160 18.40 -6.84 -9.12
C ALA A 160 18.72 -5.58 -9.90
N THR A 161 17.95 -5.35 -10.94
CA THR A 161 17.89 -4.07 -11.66
C THR A 161 16.43 -3.70 -11.93
N ARG A 162 16.14 -2.41 -12.08
CA ARG A 162 14.80 -1.97 -12.48
C ARG A 162 14.35 -2.60 -13.80
N GLU A 163 15.30 -2.87 -14.69
CA GLU A 163 15.03 -3.53 -15.97
C GLU A 163 14.55 -4.98 -15.78
N LEU A 164 15.18 -5.74 -14.89
CA LEU A 164 14.76 -7.09 -14.57
C LEU A 164 13.34 -7.10 -14.01
N TYR A 165 13.03 -6.22 -13.07
CA TYR A 165 11.70 -6.09 -12.50
C TYR A 165 10.65 -5.69 -13.55
N VAL A 166 10.92 -4.66 -14.37
CA VAL A 166 9.99 -4.25 -15.43
C VAL A 166 9.77 -5.39 -16.42
N ASN A 167 10.83 -6.10 -16.84
CA ASN A 167 10.71 -7.21 -17.78
C ASN A 167 9.93 -8.39 -17.15
N PHE A 168 10.07 -8.65 -15.85
CA PHE A 168 9.28 -9.68 -15.17
C PHE A 168 7.78 -9.39 -15.24
N ILE A 169 7.38 -8.14 -15.03
CA ILE A 169 5.98 -7.72 -15.16
C ILE A 169 5.52 -7.83 -16.61
N LEU A 170 6.28 -7.30 -17.57
CA LEU A 170 5.92 -7.33 -18.99
C LEU A 170 5.75 -8.76 -19.52
N ASN A 171 6.65 -9.68 -19.15
CA ASN A 171 6.62 -11.07 -19.60
C ASN A 171 5.43 -11.88 -19.01
N ARG A 172 4.69 -11.31 -18.05
CA ARG A 172 3.49 -11.91 -17.48
C ARG A 172 2.19 -11.29 -17.96
N GLN A 173 2.26 -10.35 -18.91
CA GLN A 173 1.06 -9.84 -19.54
C GLN A 173 0.36 -10.94 -20.33
N LEU A 174 -0.92 -11.10 -20.10
CA LEU A 174 -1.75 -12.09 -20.78
C LEU A 174 -2.22 -11.58 -22.14
N SER A 175 -2.75 -12.48 -22.96
CA SER A 175 -3.18 -12.17 -24.33
C SER A 175 -4.34 -11.18 -24.41
N ASP A 176 -5.12 -11.04 -23.33
CA ASP A 176 -6.18 -10.03 -23.19
C ASP A 176 -5.68 -8.65 -22.73
N GLY A 177 -4.35 -8.50 -22.57
CA GLY A 177 -3.68 -7.27 -22.20
C GLY A 177 -3.57 -7.02 -20.70
N GLY A 178 -4.15 -7.85 -19.85
CA GLY A 178 -4.08 -7.71 -18.39
C GLY A 178 -3.07 -8.65 -17.74
N TRP A 179 -3.17 -8.79 -16.41
CA TRP A 179 -2.32 -9.65 -15.60
C TRP A 179 -3.15 -10.48 -14.62
N SER A 180 -2.55 -11.58 -14.17
CA SER A 180 -3.10 -12.44 -13.13
C SER A 180 -2.02 -12.78 -12.08
N PHE A 181 -2.43 -13.01 -10.84
CA PHE A 181 -1.53 -13.61 -9.82
C PHE A 181 -1.33 -15.10 -10.05
N SER A 182 -2.33 -15.75 -10.63
CA SER A 182 -2.30 -17.18 -10.96
C SER A 182 -3.34 -17.48 -12.04
N GLY A 183 -2.99 -18.35 -12.98
CA GLY A 183 -3.90 -18.74 -14.08
C GLY A 183 -3.83 -17.83 -15.30
N ASP A 184 -4.69 -18.12 -16.29
CA ASP A 184 -4.60 -17.58 -17.65
C ASP A 184 -5.67 -16.50 -17.94
N ALA A 185 -6.42 -16.07 -16.93
CA ALA A 185 -7.41 -15.00 -17.03
C ALA A 185 -6.97 -13.79 -16.20
N SER A 186 -7.02 -12.61 -16.80
CA SER A 186 -6.69 -11.36 -16.12
C SER A 186 -7.64 -11.06 -14.97
N THR A 187 -7.09 -10.50 -13.89
CA THR A 187 -7.88 -10.05 -12.76
C THR A 187 -7.70 -8.53 -12.57
N PRO A 188 -8.74 -7.81 -12.10
CA PRO A 188 -8.64 -6.37 -11.89
C PRO A 188 -7.49 -6.00 -10.95
N GLN A 189 -7.31 -6.73 -9.85
CA GLN A 189 -6.26 -6.44 -8.87
C GLN A 189 -4.86 -6.63 -9.44
N ALA A 190 -4.59 -7.75 -10.15
CA ALA A 190 -3.27 -8.00 -10.70
C ALA A 190 -2.93 -7.02 -11.84
N THR A 191 -3.94 -6.71 -12.68
CA THR A 191 -3.80 -5.74 -13.77
C THR A 191 -3.53 -4.34 -13.20
N ALA A 192 -4.29 -3.91 -12.20
CA ALA A 192 -4.10 -2.62 -11.56
C ALA A 192 -2.72 -2.51 -10.88
N LEU A 193 -2.28 -3.53 -10.16
CA LEU A 193 -0.95 -3.54 -9.54
C LEU A 193 0.18 -3.45 -10.57
N ALA A 194 0.09 -4.22 -11.67
CA ALA A 194 1.08 -4.13 -12.75
C ALA A 194 1.13 -2.72 -13.37
N LEU A 195 -0.03 -2.11 -13.60
CA LEU A 195 -0.15 -0.76 -14.13
C LEU A 195 0.45 0.29 -13.18
N GLN A 196 0.26 0.16 -11.86
CA GLN A 196 0.89 1.05 -10.88
C GLN A 196 2.40 1.06 -11.03
N ALA A 197 3.03 -0.11 -11.03
CA ALA A 197 4.48 -0.22 -11.15
C ALA A 197 5.00 0.26 -12.52
N LEU A 198 4.31 -0.08 -13.61
CA LEU A 198 4.72 0.29 -14.97
C LEU A 198 4.51 1.77 -15.28
N SER A 199 3.69 2.50 -14.53
CA SER A 199 3.40 3.93 -14.76
C SER A 199 4.64 4.81 -14.82
N ALA A 200 5.67 4.52 -14.01
CA ALA A 200 6.94 5.24 -14.01
C ALA A 200 7.80 4.98 -15.27
N TYR A 201 7.46 3.95 -16.03
CA TYR A 201 8.30 3.43 -17.15
C TYR A 201 7.66 3.58 -18.52
N GLU A 202 6.55 4.31 -18.69
CA GLU A 202 5.83 4.46 -19.97
C GLU A 202 6.70 4.98 -21.11
N LYS A 203 7.79 5.71 -20.82
CA LYS A 203 8.73 6.21 -21.84
C LYS A 203 9.65 5.13 -22.39
N ARG A 204 9.71 3.94 -21.77
CA ARG A 204 10.54 2.83 -22.24
C ARG A 204 9.86 2.09 -23.40
N ALA A 205 10.67 1.63 -24.33
CA ALA A 205 10.18 0.81 -25.44
C ALA A 205 9.47 -0.46 -24.92
N GLY A 206 8.31 -0.77 -25.48
CA GLY A 206 7.47 -1.92 -25.07
C GLY A 206 6.55 -1.66 -23.88
N VAL A 207 6.95 -0.84 -22.90
CA VAL A 207 6.13 -0.57 -21.70
C VAL A 207 4.85 0.18 -22.05
N ARG A 208 4.93 1.24 -22.86
CA ARG A 208 3.76 2.03 -23.25
C ARG A 208 2.67 1.19 -23.90
N GLY A 209 3.04 0.28 -24.81
CA GLY A 209 2.07 -0.62 -25.45
C GLY A 209 1.40 -1.55 -24.45
N ALA A 210 2.19 -2.12 -23.55
CA ALA A 210 1.69 -2.99 -22.49
C ALA A 210 0.74 -2.24 -21.53
N VAL A 211 1.08 -1.00 -21.13
CA VAL A 211 0.23 -0.15 -20.30
C VAL A 211 -1.09 0.15 -21.00
N MET A 212 -1.07 0.52 -22.29
CA MET A 212 -2.31 0.79 -23.03
C MET A 212 -3.23 -0.44 -23.09
N LEU A 213 -2.69 -1.62 -23.41
CA LEU A 213 -3.45 -2.87 -23.39
C LEU A 213 -4.00 -3.20 -21.99
N GLY A 214 -3.18 -2.95 -20.96
CA GLY A 214 -3.61 -3.14 -19.57
C GLY A 214 -4.76 -2.22 -19.14
N ILE A 215 -4.73 -0.96 -19.58
CA ILE A 215 -5.82 -0.01 -19.33
C ILE A 215 -7.11 -0.47 -20.02
N ASP A 216 -7.03 -0.90 -21.28
CA ASP A 216 -8.19 -1.39 -22.04
C ASP A 216 -8.75 -2.67 -21.40
N CYS A 217 -7.88 -3.60 -20.97
CA CYS A 217 -8.28 -4.77 -20.23
C CYS A 217 -8.97 -4.39 -18.91
N LEU A 218 -8.39 -3.49 -18.11
CA LEU A 218 -8.98 -3.03 -16.86
C LEU A 218 -10.36 -2.41 -17.09
N ALA A 219 -10.53 -1.58 -18.11
CA ALA A 219 -11.83 -1.00 -18.46
C ALA A 219 -12.85 -2.05 -18.89
N SER A 220 -12.41 -3.13 -19.56
CA SER A 220 -13.28 -4.23 -19.97
C SER A 220 -13.77 -5.12 -18.82
N LEU A 221 -12.93 -5.26 -17.77
CA LEU A 221 -13.23 -6.03 -16.57
C LEU A 221 -14.21 -5.32 -15.63
N GLN A 222 -14.45 -4.02 -15.81
CA GLN A 222 -15.35 -3.23 -14.97
C GLN A 222 -16.81 -3.66 -15.15
N GLY A 223 -17.47 -3.98 -14.03
CA GLY A 223 -18.86 -4.39 -14.00
C GLY A 223 -19.86 -3.25 -14.19
N TYR A 224 -21.09 -3.58 -14.49
CA TYR A 224 -22.19 -2.61 -14.75
C TYR A 224 -22.46 -1.65 -13.56
N ALA A 225 -22.11 -2.04 -12.33
CA ALA A 225 -22.24 -1.21 -11.15
C ALA A 225 -21.12 -0.17 -10.99
N GLY A 226 -20.21 -0.07 -11.95
CA GLY A 226 -19.12 0.91 -11.93
C GLY A 226 -17.85 0.44 -11.20
N GLY A 227 -17.82 -0.74 -10.61
CA GLY A 227 -16.67 -1.31 -9.90
C GLY A 227 -16.32 -2.73 -10.35
N TYR A 228 -15.46 -3.39 -9.56
CA TYR A 228 -14.90 -4.72 -9.86
C TYR A 228 -15.36 -5.81 -8.87
N GLY A 229 -16.44 -5.55 -8.13
CA GLY A 229 -17.05 -6.52 -7.24
C GLY A 229 -16.42 -6.67 -5.86
N SER A 230 -15.37 -5.92 -5.54
CA SER A 230 -14.78 -5.87 -4.21
C SER A 230 -14.10 -4.52 -3.93
N ALA A 231 -14.06 -4.12 -2.66
CA ALA A 231 -13.39 -2.89 -2.25
C ALA A 231 -11.89 -2.91 -2.60
N GLN A 232 -11.23 -4.06 -2.48
CA GLN A 232 -9.83 -4.18 -2.83
C GLN A 232 -9.58 -3.98 -4.33
N ALA A 233 -10.41 -4.57 -5.19
CA ALA A 233 -10.25 -4.42 -6.64
C ALA A 233 -10.52 -3.00 -7.10
N ASP A 234 -11.55 -2.35 -6.54
CA ASP A 234 -11.88 -0.95 -6.80
C ASP A 234 -10.74 -0.03 -6.35
N ALA A 235 -10.20 -0.25 -5.14
CA ALA A 235 -9.12 0.54 -4.61
C ALA A 235 -7.82 0.40 -5.43
N GLU A 236 -7.42 -0.82 -5.78
CA GLU A 236 -6.24 -1.04 -6.63
C GLU A 236 -6.39 -0.38 -8.00
N ALA A 237 -7.59 -0.44 -8.60
CA ALA A 237 -7.86 0.23 -9.87
C ALA A 237 -7.72 1.75 -9.76
N LEU A 238 -8.24 2.38 -8.71
CA LEU A 238 -8.09 3.82 -8.48
C LEU A 238 -6.62 4.21 -8.27
N LEU A 239 -5.85 3.41 -7.53
CA LEU A 239 -4.41 3.62 -7.36
C LEU A 239 -3.67 3.55 -8.70
N ALA A 240 -4.04 2.61 -9.57
CA ALA A 240 -3.47 2.50 -10.91
C ALA A 240 -3.80 3.71 -11.79
N LEU A 241 -5.07 4.14 -11.81
CA LEU A 241 -5.48 5.31 -12.57
C LEU A 241 -4.76 6.58 -12.07
N ALA A 242 -4.66 6.77 -10.76
CA ALA A 242 -3.93 7.89 -10.17
C ALA A 242 -2.43 7.87 -10.52
N ALA A 243 -1.80 6.69 -10.52
CA ALA A 243 -0.41 6.52 -10.89
C ALA A 243 -0.15 6.87 -12.38
N LEU A 244 -1.12 6.56 -13.24
CA LEU A 244 -1.08 6.87 -14.68
C LEU A 244 -1.56 8.30 -15.01
N GLY A 245 -1.98 9.08 -14.01
CA GLY A 245 -2.55 10.41 -14.24
C GLY A 245 -3.90 10.39 -14.97
N ILE A 246 -4.62 9.27 -14.90
CA ILE A 246 -5.96 9.13 -15.51
C ILE A 246 -6.99 9.53 -14.47
N PRO A 247 -7.85 10.53 -14.76
CA PRO A 247 -8.91 10.92 -13.85
C PRO A 247 -9.89 9.78 -13.58
N ALA A 248 -10.35 9.65 -12.33
CA ALA A 248 -11.36 8.64 -11.96
C ALA A 248 -12.71 8.85 -12.68
N THR A 249 -12.90 10.04 -13.29
CA THR A 249 -14.06 10.41 -14.13
C THR A 249 -13.85 10.10 -15.60
N ASP A 250 -12.75 9.46 -16.01
CA ASP A 250 -12.51 9.07 -17.40
C ASP A 250 -13.65 8.17 -17.91
N THR A 251 -14.16 8.48 -19.08
CA THR A 251 -15.36 7.82 -19.63
C THR A 251 -15.21 6.33 -19.87
N ARG A 252 -13.98 5.83 -20.02
CA ARG A 252 -13.69 4.40 -20.11
C ARG A 252 -14.09 3.64 -18.84
N PHE A 253 -14.03 4.33 -17.69
CA PHE A 253 -14.29 3.78 -16.35
C PHE A 253 -15.65 4.25 -15.77
N LEU A 254 -16.55 4.72 -16.63
CA LEU A 254 -17.94 5.03 -16.26
C LEU A 254 -18.88 3.98 -16.84
N LYS A 255 -19.66 3.32 -16.00
CA LYS A 255 -20.70 2.37 -16.37
C LYS A 255 -22.04 2.81 -15.77
N ASN A 256 -23.05 3.03 -16.61
CA ASN A 256 -24.38 3.49 -16.16
C ASN A 256 -24.32 4.74 -15.25
N ALA A 257 -23.49 5.70 -15.61
CA ALA A 257 -23.23 6.93 -14.84
C ALA A 257 -22.61 6.71 -13.42
N SER A 258 -22.12 5.50 -13.11
CA SER A 258 -21.39 5.19 -11.89
C SER A 258 -19.93 4.90 -12.21
N GLY A 259 -19.03 5.41 -11.39
CA GLY A 259 -17.59 5.20 -11.50
C GLY A 259 -17.04 4.31 -10.41
N ILE A 260 -15.74 4.01 -10.50
CA ILE A 260 -15.05 3.21 -9.50
C ILE A 260 -15.10 3.87 -8.10
N PRO A 261 -14.99 5.22 -7.95
CA PRO A 261 -15.12 5.85 -6.65
C PRO A 261 -16.49 5.62 -5.99
N ASP A 262 -17.58 5.68 -6.78
CA ASP A 262 -18.94 5.44 -6.27
C ASP A 262 -19.09 4.00 -5.79
N SER A 263 -18.56 3.04 -6.57
CA SER A 263 -18.54 1.64 -6.19
C SER A 263 -17.73 1.41 -4.91
N LEU A 264 -16.52 1.98 -4.81
CA LEU A 264 -15.68 1.87 -3.63
C LEU A 264 -16.39 2.41 -2.38
N VAL A 265 -16.99 3.60 -2.46
CA VAL A 265 -17.76 4.20 -1.35
C VAL A 265 -18.91 3.30 -0.90
N GLY A 266 -19.51 2.54 -1.80
CA GLY A 266 -20.56 1.54 -1.49
C GLY A 266 -20.11 0.42 -0.53
N TYR A 267 -18.81 0.21 -0.36
CA TYR A 267 -18.25 -0.74 0.62
C TYR A 267 -17.98 -0.12 1.99
N CYS A 268 -18.11 1.21 2.14
CA CYS A 268 -17.89 1.90 3.41
C CYS A 268 -19.07 1.68 4.37
N LEU A 269 -18.80 1.07 5.51
CA LEU A 269 -19.78 0.79 6.56
C LEU A 269 -20.08 2.05 7.41
N PRO A 270 -21.18 2.05 8.19
CA PRO A 270 -21.53 3.18 9.06
C PRO A 270 -20.44 3.59 10.04
N ASN A 271 -19.61 2.65 10.51
CA ASN A 271 -18.48 2.91 11.40
C ASN A 271 -17.23 3.46 10.70
N GLY A 272 -17.27 3.69 9.39
CA GLY A 272 -16.13 4.19 8.61
C GLY A 272 -15.19 3.13 8.04
N GLY A 273 -15.25 1.89 8.55
CA GLY A 273 -14.47 0.78 8.00
C GLY A 273 -15.00 0.33 6.64
N PHE A 274 -14.10 -0.13 5.77
CA PHE A 274 -14.45 -0.74 4.50
C PHE A 274 -14.56 -2.25 4.65
N ARG A 275 -15.66 -2.81 4.14
CA ARG A 275 -15.90 -4.25 4.25
C ARG A 275 -15.04 -5.05 3.27
N HIS A 276 -14.46 -6.13 3.81
CA HIS A 276 -14.10 -7.31 3.04
C HIS A 276 -15.23 -8.31 3.23
N ILE A 277 -15.86 -8.81 2.22
CA ILE A 277 -17.08 -9.62 2.32
C ILE A 277 -18.21 -8.86 3.08
N GLU A 278 -18.41 -9.08 4.38
CA GLU A 278 -19.52 -8.50 5.16
C GLU A 278 -19.10 -7.55 6.27
N GLN A 279 -17.89 -7.69 6.80
CA GLN A 279 -17.40 -6.94 7.97
C GLN A 279 -16.29 -5.97 7.59
N ALA A 280 -16.14 -4.91 8.40
CA ALA A 280 -15.02 -4.00 8.30
C ALA A 280 -13.70 -4.76 8.49
N ASP A 281 -12.75 -4.49 7.61
CA ASP A 281 -11.44 -5.12 7.58
C ASP A 281 -10.34 -4.04 7.54
N LEU A 282 -9.37 -4.14 8.44
CA LEU A 282 -8.32 -3.11 8.55
C LEU A 282 -7.48 -2.98 7.28
N PRO A 283 -6.94 -4.06 6.68
CA PRO A 283 -6.20 -3.98 5.43
C PRO A 283 -7.03 -3.38 4.29
N THR A 284 -8.28 -3.81 4.14
CA THR A 284 -9.21 -3.28 3.13
C THR A 284 -9.50 -1.80 3.35
N THR A 285 -9.69 -1.38 4.60
CA THR A 285 -9.94 0.03 4.94
C THR A 285 -8.71 0.89 4.66
N ALA A 286 -7.51 0.41 5.00
CA ALA A 286 -6.27 1.13 4.70
C ALA A 286 -6.05 1.28 3.19
N LEU A 287 -6.27 0.24 2.41
CA LEU A 287 -6.17 0.27 0.95
C LEU A 287 -7.22 1.20 0.32
N ALA A 288 -8.47 1.13 0.79
CA ALA A 288 -9.53 2.03 0.33
C ALA A 288 -9.20 3.51 0.62
N LEU A 289 -8.68 3.80 1.82
CA LEU A 289 -8.23 5.16 2.14
C LEU A 289 -7.08 5.61 1.24
N GLN A 290 -6.09 4.75 0.98
CA GLN A 290 -5.01 5.05 0.03
C GLN A 290 -5.56 5.40 -1.35
N ALA A 291 -6.53 4.65 -1.84
CA ALA A 291 -7.15 4.88 -3.14
C ALA A 291 -7.93 6.20 -3.19
N LEU A 292 -8.70 6.52 -2.15
CA LEU A 292 -9.42 7.79 -2.06
C LEU A 292 -8.46 8.98 -1.98
N VAL A 293 -7.36 8.86 -1.23
CA VAL A 293 -6.28 9.87 -1.17
C VAL A 293 -5.64 10.03 -2.55
N ALA A 294 -5.33 8.94 -3.24
CA ALA A 294 -4.73 8.99 -4.57
C ALA A 294 -5.67 9.63 -5.61
N THR A 295 -6.97 9.38 -5.50
CA THR A 295 -7.97 10.01 -6.38
C THR A 295 -7.99 11.53 -6.21
N ALA A 296 -7.77 12.02 -4.99
CA ALA A 296 -7.76 13.46 -4.70
C ALA A 296 -6.40 14.13 -4.99
N HIS A 297 -5.30 13.44 -4.77
CA HIS A 297 -3.95 14.02 -4.77
C HIS A 297 -3.01 13.48 -5.85
N GLY A 298 -3.43 12.49 -6.64
CA GLY A 298 -2.60 11.84 -7.66
C GLY A 298 -1.77 10.68 -7.12
N ASN A 299 -0.69 10.32 -7.82
CA ASN A 299 0.12 9.15 -7.50
C ASN A 299 0.57 9.11 -6.03
N LEU A 300 0.01 8.15 -5.28
CA LEU A 300 0.26 8.00 -3.84
C LEU A 300 1.73 7.72 -3.53
N PHE A 301 2.40 6.96 -4.40
CA PHE A 301 3.75 6.48 -4.20
C PHE A 301 4.83 7.37 -4.82
N ASN A 302 4.49 8.53 -5.38
CA ASN A 302 5.48 9.53 -5.78
C ASN A 302 5.77 10.46 -4.58
N MET A 303 6.75 10.09 -3.75
CA MET A 303 7.01 10.75 -2.46
C MET A 303 8.26 11.63 -2.45
N GLY A 304 9.21 11.37 -3.36
CA GLY A 304 10.52 11.99 -3.34
C GLY A 304 11.46 11.42 -2.27
N VAL A 305 12.74 11.74 -2.35
CA VAL A 305 13.74 11.28 -1.38
C VAL A 305 13.53 12.00 -0.06
N PRO A 306 13.34 11.30 1.08
CA PRO A 306 13.34 11.96 2.38
C PRO A 306 14.66 12.71 2.59
N ALA A 307 14.58 13.94 3.11
CA ALA A 307 15.78 14.66 3.49
C ALA A 307 16.56 13.80 4.50
N LYS A 308 17.88 13.61 4.25
CA LYS A 308 18.75 12.89 5.18
C LYS A 308 18.63 13.60 6.54
N GLN A 309 17.90 13.01 7.46
CA GLN A 309 17.87 13.51 8.82
C GLN A 309 19.24 13.20 9.42
N SER A 310 20.04 14.25 9.59
CA SER A 310 21.27 14.17 10.34
C SER A 310 20.91 13.73 11.76
N GLY A 311 21.14 12.47 12.08
CA GLY A 311 21.45 11.89 13.38
C GLY A 311 20.67 12.29 14.63
N GLU A 312 19.51 12.92 14.53
CA GLU A 312 18.69 13.22 15.69
C GLU A 312 17.83 11.97 15.99
N MET A 313 18.38 11.13 16.87
CA MET A 313 17.59 10.09 17.53
C MET A 313 16.47 10.75 18.32
N ASP A 314 15.23 10.24 18.14
CA ASP A 314 14.14 10.53 19.04
C ASP A 314 14.62 10.32 20.49
N PRO A 315 14.54 11.32 21.38
CA PRO A 315 15.13 11.27 22.73
C PRO A 315 14.60 10.12 23.61
N GLY A 316 13.69 9.28 23.11
CA GLY A 316 13.18 8.09 23.77
C GLY A 316 13.98 6.79 23.56
N VAL A 317 14.89 6.73 22.58
CA VAL A 317 15.70 5.52 22.32
C VAL A 317 17.17 5.79 22.66
N ARG A 318 17.56 5.47 23.90
CA ARG A 318 19.00 5.39 24.22
C ARG A 318 19.62 4.25 23.42
N PRO A 319 20.77 4.45 22.73
CA PRO A 319 21.56 3.35 22.25
C PRO A 319 21.96 2.54 23.48
N SER A 320 21.63 1.25 23.51
CA SER A 320 22.35 0.35 24.37
C SER A 320 23.83 0.49 23.98
N GLU A 321 24.70 0.82 24.92
CA GLU A 321 26.14 0.75 24.70
C GLU A 321 26.44 -0.58 24.06
N ARG A 322 26.81 -0.54 22.78
CA ARG A 322 27.35 -1.72 22.10
C ARG A 322 28.71 -1.98 22.73
N THR A 323 28.77 -2.88 23.69
CA THR A 323 29.90 -3.78 23.76
C THR A 323 29.89 -4.53 22.44
N ALA A 324 30.86 -4.22 21.57
CA ALA A 324 31.09 -5.01 20.37
C ALA A 324 31.12 -6.47 20.81
N PRO A 325 30.31 -7.37 20.24
CA PRO A 325 30.48 -8.78 20.49
C PRO A 325 31.90 -9.09 20.03
N GLU A 326 32.73 -9.66 20.91
CA GLU A 326 33.93 -10.37 20.49
C GLU A 326 33.45 -11.54 19.62
N THR A 327 33.21 -11.28 18.35
CA THR A 327 32.95 -12.30 17.35
C THR A 327 34.30 -12.93 16.99
N THR A 328 34.74 -13.86 17.80
CA THR A 328 35.65 -14.92 17.33
C THR A 328 34.86 -15.77 16.36
N PHE A 329 35.02 -15.51 15.06
CA PHE A 329 34.49 -16.37 13.99
C PHE A 329 35.25 -17.70 14.06
N GLN A 330 34.83 -18.64 14.92
CA GLN A 330 35.45 -19.96 15.04
C GLN A 330 35.29 -20.81 13.76
N ASP A 331 34.33 -20.52 12.94
CA ASP A 331 34.06 -21.16 11.65
C ASP A 331 34.92 -20.65 10.51
N VAL A 332 35.51 -19.46 10.62
CA VAL A 332 36.39 -18.87 9.58
C VAL A 332 37.77 -19.52 9.56
N VAL A 333 38.16 -20.19 10.62
CA VAL A 333 39.52 -20.80 10.75
C VAL A 333 39.87 -21.81 9.63
N ARG A 334 38.87 -22.38 8.98
CA ARG A 334 39.02 -23.34 7.88
C ARG A 334 38.53 -22.84 6.52
N HIS A 335 38.12 -21.55 6.40
CA HIS A 335 37.60 -21.01 5.15
C HIS A 335 38.74 -20.61 4.20
N PRO A 336 38.68 -20.98 2.89
CA PRO A 336 39.76 -20.69 1.93
C PRO A 336 40.00 -19.17 1.73
N ASN A 337 39.04 -18.31 2.03
CA ASN A 337 39.16 -16.85 1.92
C ASN A 337 39.33 -16.16 3.30
N ARG A 338 39.90 -16.83 4.28
CA ARG A 338 40.09 -16.32 5.64
C ARG A 338 40.73 -14.92 5.70
N ALA A 339 41.78 -14.68 4.93
CA ALA A 339 42.48 -13.39 4.92
C ALA A 339 41.57 -12.22 4.47
N ALA A 340 40.73 -12.43 3.47
CA ALA A 340 39.79 -11.42 2.98
C ALA A 340 38.65 -11.15 3.99
N ILE A 341 38.22 -12.17 4.75
CA ILE A 341 37.18 -12.02 5.78
C ILE A 341 37.73 -11.28 7.00
N GLU A 342 38.97 -11.58 7.43
CA GLU A 342 39.63 -10.90 8.54
C GLU A 342 39.97 -9.44 8.19
N GLU A 343 40.32 -9.12 6.94
CA GLU A 343 40.54 -7.76 6.46
C GLU A 343 39.25 -6.94 6.45
N LEU A 344 38.12 -7.52 6.03
CA LEU A 344 36.81 -6.86 6.07
C LEU A 344 36.26 -6.63 7.50
N ALA A 345 36.65 -7.46 8.46
CA ALA A 345 36.24 -7.32 9.84
C ALA A 345 37.07 -6.27 10.63
N SER A 346 38.16 -5.76 10.03
CA SER A 346 39.02 -4.73 10.64
C SER A 346 38.64 -3.29 10.27
N TYR A 347 37.62 -3.10 9.40
CA TYR A 347 37.02 -1.83 9.00
C TYR A 347 35.66 -1.64 9.70
#